data_902fbe8aee14748c35ea7a3bc6eaabfe
#
_entry.id   902fbe8aee14748c35ea7a3bc6eaabfe
#
_cell.length_a   1.000
_cell.length_b   1.000
_cell.length_c   1.000
_cell.angle_alpha   90.00
_cell.angle_beta   90.00
_cell.angle_gamma   90.00
#
_symmetry.space_group_name_H-M   'P 1'
#
loop_
_entity.id
_entity.type
_entity.pdbx_description
1 polymer ?
#
loop_
_entity_poly.entity_id
_entity_poly.type
_entity_poly.pdbx_seq_one_letter_code
_entity_poly.pdbx_strand_id
1 'polypeptide(L)'
;MAMHKAFKYLFIVLLLGTLAGYAYWTEYRPAGLFLQDLRSEVALDQGTPGDRGNLLGIQPELFANDYRSAALLQRKLGAYLEKARNAGLLNSKSIVVYPEHIGTWLVASGEKNEVYAAASV
;
A
#
# COMPACT_ATOMS: atom_id res chain seq x y z
N MET A 1 26.55 -1.01 -44.20
CA MET A 1 25.82 0.25 -43.90
C MET A 1 24.32 0.04 -43.58
N ALA A 2 23.61 -0.91 -44.21
CA ALA A 2 22.20 -1.22 -43.93
C ALA A 2 21.96 -1.83 -42.51
N MET A 3 22.83 -2.71 -42.05
CA MET A 3 22.73 -3.41 -40.77
C MET A 3 22.74 -2.47 -39.55
N HIS A 4 23.51 -1.39 -39.60
CA HIS A 4 23.54 -0.37 -38.54
C HIS A 4 22.24 0.45 -38.46
N LYS A 5 21.58 0.69 -39.56
CA LYS A 5 20.28 1.39 -39.59
C LYS A 5 19.17 0.48 -39.05
N ALA A 6 19.13 -0.79 -39.44
CA ALA A 6 18.16 -1.75 -38.90
C ALA A 6 18.29 -1.94 -37.37
N PHE A 7 19.52 -2.02 -36.88
CA PHE A 7 19.75 -2.12 -35.43
C PHE A 7 19.26 -0.88 -34.66
N LYS A 8 19.47 0.33 -35.20
CA LYS A 8 18.95 1.57 -34.58
C LYS A 8 17.44 1.59 -34.53
N TYR A 9 16.75 1.19 -35.59
CA TYR A 9 15.29 1.14 -35.62
C TYR A 9 14.76 0.08 -34.64
N LEU A 10 15.37 -1.09 -34.56
CA LEU A 10 15.00 -2.12 -33.60
C LEU A 10 15.16 -1.63 -32.15
N PHE A 11 16.26 -0.94 -31.86
CA PHE A 11 16.50 -0.37 -30.53
C PHE A 11 15.44 0.69 -30.16
N ILE A 12 15.09 1.58 -31.10
CA ILE A 12 14.06 2.60 -30.87
C ILE A 12 12.71 1.95 -30.62
N VAL A 13 12.32 0.94 -31.39
CA VAL A 13 11.06 0.23 -31.21
C VAL A 13 11.00 -0.47 -29.84
N LEU A 14 12.09 -1.13 -29.42
CA LEU A 14 12.19 -1.74 -28.10
C LEU A 14 12.10 -0.71 -26.99
N LEU A 15 12.78 0.42 -27.12
CA LEU A 15 12.74 1.49 -26.14
C LEU A 15 11.32 2.07 -26.00
N LEU A 16 10.67 2.36 -27.10
CA LEU A 16 9.29 2.87 -27.10
C LEU A 16 8.31 1.84 -26.54
N GLY A 17 8.48 0.56 -26.87
CA GLY A 17 7.68 -0.53 -26.34
C GLY A 17 7.83 -0.68 -24.82
N THR A 18 9.05 -0.59 -24.30
CA THR A 18 9.30 -0.65 -22.84
C THR A 18 8.73 0.58 -22.12
N LEU A 19 8.87 1.77 -22.69
CA LEU A 19 8.29 2.99 -22.12
C LEU A 19 6.76 2.94 -22.10
N ALA A 20 6.15 2.50 -23.18
CA ALA A 20 4.69 2.34 -23.26
C ALA A 20 4.19 1.28 -22.28
N GLY A 21 4.88 0.15 -22.17
CA GLY A 21 4.56 -0.90 -21.20
C GLY A 21 4.69 -0.42 -19.76
N TYR A 22 5.73 0.35 -19.46
CA TYR A 22 5.90 0.95 -18.14
C TYR A 22 4.80 1.97 -17.82
N ALA A 23 4.47 2.85 -18.77
CA ALA A 23 3.39 3.82 -18.61
C ALA A 23 2.04 3.13 -18.36
N TYR A 24 1.74 2.09 -19.15
CA TYR A 24 0.55 1.28 -18.96
C TYR A 24 0.51 0.64 -17.59
N TRP A 25 1.59 0.00 -17.15
CA TRP A 25 1.67 -0.62 -15.83
C TRP A 25 1.50 0.39 -14.69
N THR A 26 2.08 1.59 -14.79
CA THR A 26 1.93 2.64 -13.76
C THR A 26 0.50 3.15 -13.64
N GLU A 27 -0.24 3.20 -14.74
CA GLU A 27 -1.62 3.65 -14.76
C GLU A 27 -2.59 2.62 -14.14
N TYR A 28 -2.38 1.33 -14.48
CA TYR A 28 -3.32 0.27 -14.11
C TYR A 28 -2.94 -0.52 -12.86
N ARG A 29 -1.78 -0.27 -12.27
CA ARG A 29 -1.41 -0.94 -11.02
C ARG A 29 -2.32 -0.51 -9.86
N PRO A 30 -2.64 -1.42 -8.91
CA PRO A 30 -3.43 -1.09 -7.74
C PRO A 30 -2.81 0.07 -6.94
N ALA A 31 -3.63 1.06 -6.57
CA ALA A 31 -3.21 2.15 -5.71
C ALA A 31 -2.74 1.57 -4.35
N GLY A 32 -1.63 2.08 -3.82
CA GLY A 32 -1.10 1.62 -2.54
C GLY A 32 -0.29 0.33 -2.57
N LEU A 33 -0.02 -0.24 -3.74
CA LEU A 33 0.93 -1.36 -3.86
C LEU A 33 2.33 -0.96 -3.34
N PHE A 34 2.73 0.28 -3.56
CA PHE A 34 3.93 0.88 -2.97
C PHE A 34 3.55 2.03 -2.04
N LEU A 35 4.36 2.28 -1.02
CA LEU A 35 4.11 3.36 -0.05
C LEU A 35 4.03 4.75 -0.69
N GLN A 36 4.74 4.96 -1.80
CA GLN A 36 4.73 6.23 -2.53
C GLN A 36 3.39 6.52 -3.22
N ASP A 37 2.62 5.47 -3.51
CA ASP A 37 1.36 5.55 -4.26
C ASP A 37 0.14 5.48 -3.35
N LEU A 38 0.33 5.51 -2.02
CA LEU A 38 -0.78 5.52 -1.09
C LEU A 38 -1.72 6.68 -1.40
N ARG A 39 -2.94 6.36 -1.79
CA ARG A 39 -4.03 7.31 -1.90
C ARG A 39 -4.86 7.25 -0.62
N SER A 40 -5.37 8.38 -0.19
CA SER A 40 -6.27 8.47 0.94
C SER A 40 -7.29 9.57 0.67
N GLU A 41 -8.53 9.29 1.03
CA GLU A 41 -9.63 10.23 0.97
C GLU A 41 -10.39 10.18 2.29
N VAL A 42 -11.04 11.27 2.66
CA VAL A 42 -11.96 11.31 3.80
C VAL A 42 -13.33 10.89 3.28
N ALA A 43 -13.70 9.63 3.53
CA ALA A 43 -14.97 9.09 3.07
C ALA A 43 -16.15 9.59 3.91
N LEU A 44 -15.92 9.90 5.18
CA LEU A 44 -16.92 10.37 6.11
C LEU A 44 -16.29 11.34 7.10
N ASP A 45 -16.86 12.54 7.21
CA ASP A 45 -16.51 13.52 8.23
C ASP A 45 -17.81 13.98 8.90
N GLN A 46 -17.93 13.70 10.18
CA GLN A 46 -19.14 13.99 10.95
C GLN A 46 -18.81 14.56 12.33
N GLY A 47 -19.69 15.39 12.82
CA GLY A 47 -19.61 16.01 14.12
C GLY A 47 -19.15 17.44 14.07
N THR A 48 -18.99 18.02 15.25
CA THR A 48 -18.54 19.40 15.39
C THR A 48 -17.14 19.41 16.01
N PRO A 49 -16.17 20.12 15.45
CA PRO A 49 -14.87 20.27 16.06
C PRO A 49 -14.98 20.77 17.50
N GLY A 50 -14.23 20.17 18.40
CA GLY A 50 -14.23 20.51 19.81
C GLY A 50 -12.99 20.02 20.54
N ASP A 51 -12.89 20.31 21.83
CA ASP A 51 -11.70 20.01 22.65
C ASP A 51 -11.65 18.56 23.16
N ARG A 52 -12.64 17.73 22.84
CA ARG A 52 -12.74 16.36 23.35
C ARG A 52 -11.91 15.34 22.60
N GLY A 53 -11.34 15.71 21.46
CA GLY A 53 -10.64 14.83 20.56
C GLY A 53 -11.55 14.31 19.44
N ASN A 54 -11.02 13.41 18.64
CA ASN A 54 -11.74 12.80 17.54
C ASN A 54 -11.48 11.30 17.45
N LEU A 55 -12.38 10.61 16.77
CA LEU A 55 -12.23 9.20 16.40
C LEU A 55 -11.84 9.15 14.91
N LEU A 56 -10.71 8.56 14.61
CA LEU A 56 -10.24 8.39 13.24
C LEU A 56 -10.27 6.90 12.87
N GLY A 57 -11.22 6.51 12.04
CA GLY A 57 -11.24 5.19 11.41
C GLY A 57 -10.33 5.17 10.18
N ILE A 58 -9.36 4.28 10.14
CA ILE A 58 -8.49 4.07 8.98
C ILE A 58 -8.81 2.71 8.38
N GLN A 59 -9.26 2.69 7.13
CA GLN A 59 -9.43 1.47 6.35
C GLN A 59 -8.31 1.37 5.32
N PRO A 60 -7.20 0.68 5.64
CA PRO A 60 -6.07 0.57 4.74
C PRO A 60 -6.33 -0.45 3.64
N GLU A 61 -5.85 -0.16 2.44
CA GLU A 61 -5.74 -1.17 1.39
C GLU A 61 -4.45 -1.97 1.60
N LEU A 62 -4.59 -3.26 1.88
CA LEU A 62 -3.50 -4.16 2.23
C LEU A 62 -3.39 -5.29 1.20
N PHE A 63 -2.16 -5.62 0.85
CA PHE A 63 -1.81 -6.68 -0.09
C PHE A 63 -1.06 -7.80 0.63
N ALA A 64 -1.02 -8.98 0.05
CA ALA A 64 -0.31 -10.14 0.62
C ALA A 64 1.15 -9.82 0.97
N ASN A 65 1.80 -8.93 0.21
CA ASN A 65 3.18 -8.52 0.48
C ASN A 65 3.33 -7.71 1.78
N ASP A 66 2.30 -6.98 2.18
CA ASP A 66 2.31 -6.19 3.43
C ASP A 66 2.32 -7.10 4.66
N TYR A 67 1.80 -8.32 4.52
CA TYR A 67 1.74 -9.33 5.58
C TYR A 67 2.95 -10.28 5.64
N ARG A 68 3.96 -10.10 4.80
CA ARG A 68 5.18 -10.95 4.81
C ARG A 68 5.98 -10.84 6.10
N SER A 69 5.83 -9.75 6.84
CA SER A 69 6.38 -9.59 8.18
C SER A 69 5.63 -8.52 8.96
N ALA A 70 5.68 -8.60 10.29
CA ALA A 70 5.14 -7.57 11.17
C ALA A 70 5.71 -6.18 10.85
N ALA A 71 7.00 -6.09 10.52
CA ALA A 71 7.66 -4.83 10.18
C ALA A 71 7.09 -4.20 8.89
N LEU A 72 6.76 -5.01 7.88
CA LEU A 72 6.15 -4.52 6.64
C LEU A 72 4.74 -3.99 6.90
N LEU A 73 3.93 -4.73 7.63
CA LEU A 73 2.59 -4.28 8.01
C LEU A 73 2.65 -2.99 8.83
N GLN A 74 3.49 -2.95 9.85
CA GLN A 74 3.67 -1.77 10.70
C GLN A 74 4.10 -0.55 9.87
N ARG A 75 5.01 -0.72 8.92
CA ARG A 75 5.44 0.35 8.02
C ARG A 75 4.29 0.86 7.15
N LYS A 76 3.46 -0.05 6.63
CA LYS A 76 2.29 0.31 5.83
C LYS A 76 1.25 1.09 6.65
N LEU A 77 0.90 0.59 7.83
CA LEU A 77 -0.05 1.26 8.73
C LEU A 77 0.50 2.61 9.21
N GLY A 78 1.79 2.69 9.49
CA GLY A 78 2.48 3.94 9.83
C GLY A 78 2.40 4.98 8.72
N ALA A 79 2.49 4.57 7.45
CA ALA A 79 2.36 5.48 6.32
C ALA A 79 0.95 6.06 6.20
N TYR A 80 -0.10 5.30 6.52
CA TYR A 80 -1.47 5.84 6.62
C TYR A 80 -1.62 6.85 7.76
N LEU A 81 -1.04 6.56 8.93
CA LEU A 81 -1.02 7.50 10.07
C LEU A 81 -0.30 8.80 9.71
N GLU A 82 0.83 8.69 9.03
CA GLU A 82 1.59 9.86 8.56
C GLU A 82 0.76 10.72 7.61
N LYS A 83 0.05 10.11 6.67
CA LYS A 83 -0.88 10.84 5.79
C LYS A 83 -2.00 11.53 6.57
N ALA A 84 -2.61 10.84 7.53
CA ALA A 84 -3.64 11.42 8.37
C ALA A 84 -3.11 12.60 9.21
N ARG A 85 -1.89 12.48 9.73
CA ARG A 85 -1.21 13.56 10.43
C ARG A 85 -0.97 14.77 9.52
N ASN A 86 -0.45 14.54 8.33
CA ASN A 86 -0.15 15.60 7.36
C ASN A 86 -1.42 16.28 6.82
N ALA A 87 -2.54 15.57 6.83
CA ALA A 87 -3.86 16.11 6.51
C ALA A 87 -4.54 16.84 7.69
N GLY A 88 -3.88 16.94 8.86
CA GLY A 88 -4.42 17.62 10.04
C GLY A 88 -5.55 16.84 10.75
N LEU A 89 -5.71 15.55 10.46
CA LEU A 89 -6.77 14.71 11.03
C LEU A 89 -6.42 14.14 12.40
N LEU A 90 -5.19 14.29 12.85
CA LEU A 90 -4.72 13.79 14.15
C LEU A 90 -4.37 14.92 15.09
N ASN A 91 -4.77 14.77 16.35
CA ASN A 91 -4.38 15.62 17.46
C ASN A 91 -3.98 14.76 18.68
N SER A 92 -3.58 15.39 19.77
CA SER A 92 -3.12 14.68 20.99
C SER A 92 -4.19 13.86 21.70
N LYS A 93 -5.46 14.02 21.34
CA LYS A 93 -6.62 13.32 21.91
C LYS A 93 -7.30 12.42 20.88
N SER A 94 -6.70 12.20 19.70
CA SER A 94 -7.25 11.33 18.68
C SER A 94 -7.18 9.87 19.10
N ILE A 95 -8.27 9.14 18.86
CA ILE A 95 -8.31 7.69 18.94
C ILE A 95 -8.33 7.15 17.51
N VAL A 96 -7.34 6.33 17.18
CA VAL A 96 -7.25 5.71 15.84
C VAL A 96 -7.76 4.28 15.92
N VAL A 97 -8.64 3.94 15.00
CA VAL A 97 -9.26 2.62 14.90
C VAL A 97 -8.96 2.03 13.53
N TYR A 98 -8.53 0.79 13.52
CA TYR A 98 -8.35 -0.03 12.32
C TYR A 98 -9.43 -1.10 12.23
N PRO A 99 -9.67 -1.71 11.05
CA PRO A 99 -10.58 -2.83 10.91
C PRO A 99 -10.22 -3.99 11.82
N GLU A 100 -11.24 -4.72 12.24
CA GLU A 100 -11.07 -6.00 12.93
C GLU A 100 -10.20 -6.95 12.10
N HIS A 101 -9.43 -7.78 12.77
CA HIS A 101 -8.55 -8.78 12.14
C HIS A 101 -7.40 -8.23 11.26
N ILE A 102 -7.08 -6.94 11.36
CA ILE A 102 -6.04 -6.33 10.53
C ILE A 102 -4.67 -7.03 10.64
N GLY A 103 -4.38 -7.67 11.76
CA GLY A 103 -3.13 -8.41 12.00
C GLY A 103 -3.23 -9.93 11.81
N THR A 104 -4.42 -10.49 11.56
CA THR A 104 -4.65 -11.95 11.59
C THR A 104 -3.81 -12.70 10.56
N TRP A 105 -3.63 -12.12 9.37
CA TRP A 105 -2.82 -12.75 8.31
C TRP A 105 -1.33 -12.86 8.62
N LEU A 106 -0.82 -12.13 9.63
CA LEU A 106 0.56 -12.28 10.07
C LEU A 106 0.85 -13.68 10.65
N VAL A 107 -0.15 -14.32 11.24
CA VAL A 107 -0.02 -15.67 11.79
C VAL A 107 0.36 -16.69 10.72
N ALA A 108 -0.15 -16.49 9.50
CA ALA A 108 0.09 -17.43 8.39
C ALA A 108 1.26 -17.03 7.48
N SER A 109 1.72 -15.79 7.48
CA SER A 109 2.61 -15.30 6.43
C SER A 109 4.10 -15.44 6.72
N GLY A 110 4.52 -15.45 7.98
CA GLY A 110 5.93 -15.58 8.38
C GLY A 110 6.39 -17.02 8.61
N GLU A 111 5.47 -17.93 8.92
CA GLU A 111 5.74 -19.26 9.46
C GLU A 111 5.11 -20.37 8.58
N LYS A 112 5.16 -20.20 7.27
CA LYS A 112 4.49 -21.11 6.33
C LYS A 112 4.83 -22.58 6.58
N ASN A 113 6.08 -22.91 6.85
CA ASN A 113 6.51 -24.28 7.04
C ASN A 113 5.97 -24.87 8.34
N GLU A 114 5.91 -24.08 9.41
CA GLU A 114 5.37 -24.51 10.71
C GLU A 114 3.84 -24.63 10.65
N VAL A 115 3.17 -23.68 10.01
CA VAL A 115 1.71 -23.72 9.83
C VAL A 115 1.29 -24.91 8.97
N TYR A 116 2.01 -25.21 7.88
CA TYR A 116 1.72 -26.36 7.02
C TYR A 116 2.12 -27.70 7.65
N ALA A 117 3.08 -27.71 8.56
CA ALA A 117 3.48 -28.91 9.29
C ALA A 117 2.57 -29.22 10.49
N ALA A 118 1.73 -28.28 10.90
CA ALA A 118 0.76 -28.50 11.97
C ALA A 118 -0.28 -29.54 11.53
N ALA A 119 -0.33 -30.65 12.22
CA ALA A 119 -1.26 -31.76 11.90
C ALA A 119 -2.71 -31.46 12.30
N SER A 120 -2.92 -30.53 13.20
CA SER A 120 -4.22 -30.01 13.63
C SER A 120 -4.05 -28.65 14.33
N VAL A 121 -5.05 -27.85 14.26
CA VAL A 121 -5.20 -26.63 15.05
C VAL A 121 -6.11 -26.92 16.24
#